data_9f2f69db6b84a8065ac92c3e639b2cc5
#
_entry.id   9f2f69db6b84a8065ac92c3e639b2cc5
#
_cell.length_a   1.000
_cell.length_b   1.000
_cell.length_c   1.000
_cell.angle_alpha   90.00
_cell.angle_beta   90.00
_cell.angle_gamma   90.00
#
_symmetry.space_group_name_H-M   'P 1'
#
loop_
_entity.id
_entity.type
_entity.pdbx_description
1 polymer ?
#
loop_
_entity_poly.entity_id
_entity_poly.type
_entity_poly.pdbx_seq_one_letter_code
_entity_poly.pdbx_strand_id
1 'polypeptide(L)'
;YRKVLHRMFYLDYDVNGCARLALCLYHVSTSDSFEHLIINSLTGETIAPETCQYEHVLSVRELEILRLIEGGCMSKEIASRLFISINTVNRHRQNILMKLQAANSMEACRIAKSLNLL
;
A
#
# COMPACT_ATOMS: atom_id res chain seq x y z
N TYR A 1 15.67 -6.71 -14.55
CA TYR A 1 14.31 -6.92 -14.07
C TYR A 1 13.40 -7.30 -15.23
N ARG A 2 12.68 -8.43 -15.10
CA ARG A 2 11.66 -8.82 -16.08
C ARG A 2 10.29 -8.45 -15.54
N LYS A 3 9.47 -7.87 -16.39
CA LYS A 3 8.07 -7.57 -16.07
C LYS A 3 7.26 -8.87 -16.15
N VAL A 4 6.49 -9.15 -15.10
CA VAL A 4 5.63 -10.33 -15.04
C VAL A 4 4.19 -9.87 -14.96
N LEU A 5 3.37 -10.33 -15.91
CA LEU A 5 1.93 -10.15 -15.85
C LEU A 5 1.36 -11.26 -14.94
N HIS A 6 0.68 -10.86 -13.89
CA HIS A 6 -0.03 -11.75 -13.00
C HIS A 6 -1.53 -11.62 -13.23
N ARG A 7 -2.17 -12.73 -13.56
CA ARG A 7 -3.62 -12.83 -13.67
C ARG A 7 -4.14 -13.72 -12.56
N MET A 8 -5.09 -13.22 -11.79
CA MET A 8 -5.76 -13.96 -10.74
C MET A 8 -7.22 -14.14 -11.07
N PHE A 9 -7.69 -15.39 -11.02
CA PHE A 9 -9.09 -15.75 -11.21
C PHE A 9 -9.59 -16.36 -9.91
N TYR A 10 -10.69 -15.84 -9.40
CA TYR A 10 -11.39 -16.42 -8.25
C TYR A 10 -12.42 -17.41 -8.77
N LEU A 11 -12.24 -18.67 -8.42
CA LEU A 11 -13.04 -19.77 -8.99
C LEU A 11 -14.15 -20.22 -8.05
N ASP A 12 -14.01 -20.02 -6.75
CA ASP A 12 -14.98 -20.44 -5.75
C ASP A 12 -15.01 -19.47 -4.58
N TYR A 13 -16.17 -19.29 -4.01
CA TYR A 13 -16.43 -18.41 -2.88
C TYR A 13 -17.19 -19.15 -1.78
N ASP A 14 -16.96 -18.78 -0.53
CA ASP A 14 -17.75 -19.24 0.58
C ASP A 14 -19.11 -18.49 0.68
N VAL A 15 -19.93 -18.89 1.64
CA VAL A 15 -21.24 -18.28 1.88
C VAL A 15 -21.16 -16.81 2.31
N ASN A 16 -19.99 -16.34 2.74
CA ASN A 16 -19.73 -14.98 3.15
C ASN A 16 -19.12 -14.11 2.02
N GLY A 17 -18.93 -14.69 0.83
CA GLY A 17 -18.33 -14.01 -0.31
C GLY A 17 -16.80 -13.97 -0.30
N CYS A 18 -16.14 -14.71 0.60
CA CYS A 18 -14.69 -14.83 0.61
C CYS A 18 -14.21 -15.86 -0.41
N ALA A 19 -13.20 -15.51 -1.18
CA ALA A 19 -12.64 -16.42 -2.19
C ALA A 19 -11.99 -17.64 -1.52
N ARG A 20 -12.42 -18.83 -1.91
CA ARG A 20 -11.90 -20.13 -1.43
C ARG A 20 -10.84 -20.70 -2.35
N LEU A 21 -10.97 -20.47 -3.64
CA LEU A 21 -10.06 -20.99 -4.65
C LEU A 21 -9.71 -19.88 -5.64
N ALA A 22 -8.43 -19.67 -5.86
CA ALA A 22 -7.94 -18.72 -6.85
C ALA A 22 -6.92 -19.41 -7.76
N LEU A 23 -7.03 -19.15 -9.07
CA LEU A 23 -6.04 -19.55 -10.06
C LEU A 23 -5.16 -18.33 -10.37
N CYS A 24 -3.85 -18.50 -10.22
CA CYS A 24 -2.88 -17.48 -10.54
C CYS A 24 -2.09 -17.88 -11.78
N LEU A 25 -2.15 -17.04 -12.81
CA LEU A 25 -1.36 -17.21 -14.02
C LEU A 25 -0.28 -16.13 -14.09
N TYR A 26 0.95 -16.55 -14.33
CA TYR A 26 2.10 -15.67 -14.50
C TYR A 26 2.58 -15.72 -15.93
N HIS A 27 2.77 -14.56 -16.52
CA HIS A 27 3.31 -14.42 -17.88
C HIS A 27 4.35 -13.31 -17.90
N VAL A 28 5.48 -13.57 -18.56
CA VAL A 28 6.49 -12.52 -18.77
C VAL A 28 5.99 -11.56 -19.82
N SER A 29 5.81 -10.30 -19.45
CA SER A 29 5.34 -9.26 -20.37
C SER A 29 6.49 -8.69 -21.18
N THR A 30 6.26 -8.56 -22.47
CA THR A 30 7.16 -7.86 -23.41
C THR A 30 6.75 -6.42 -23.66
N SER A 31 5.58 -5.99 -23.12
CA SER A 31 5.08 -4.62 -23.30
C SER A 31 5.59 -3.68 -22.20
N ASP A 32 5.81 -2.42 -22.55
CA ASP A 32 6.28 -1.39 -21.64
C ASP A 32 5.14 -0.68 -20.87
N SER A 33 3.88 -0.91 -21.25
CA SER A 33 2.72 -0.35 -20.58
C SER A 33 2.18 -1.31 -19.51
N PHE A 34 1.96 -0.82 -18.30
CA PHE A 34 1.21 -1.51 -17.27
C PHE A 34 -0.19 -0.91 -17.19
N GLU A 35 -1.16 -1.64 -17.68
CA GLU A 35 -2.55 -1.38 -17.34
C GLU A 35 -3.02 -2.47 -16.37
N HIS A 36 -3.34 -2.08 -15.16
CA HIS A 36 -4.01 -2.98 -14.22
C HIS A 36 -5.49 -2.99 -14.56
N LEU A 37 -5.98 -4.08 -15.10
CA LEU A 37 -7.39 -4.26 -15.40
C LEU A 37 -7.94 -5.39 -14.54
N ILE A 38 -9.04 -5.15 -13.87
CA ILE A 38 -9.82 -6.18 -13.22
C ILE A 38 -10.96 -6.53 -14.18
N ILE A 39 -10.99 -7.79 -14.65
CA ILE A 39 -12.02 -8.28 -15.55
C ILE A 39 -12.95 -9.17 -14.74
N ASN A 40 -14.24 -8.82 -14.71
CA ASN A 40 -15.25 -9.72 -14.21
C ASN A 40 -15.44 -10.87 -15.22
N SER A 41 -15.04 -12.08 -14.84
CA SER A 41 -15.05 -13.25 -15.73
C SER A 41 -16.47 -13.72 -16.11
N LEU A 42 -17.50 -13.30 -15.36
CA LEU A 42 -18.90 -13.67 -15.63
C LEU A 42 -19.59 -12.70 -16.57
N THR A 43 -19.28 -11.40 -16.50
CA THR A 43 -19.93 -10.35 -17.28
C THR A 43 -19.06 -9.80 -18.40
N GLY A 44 -17.74 -10.05 -18.36
CA GLY A 44 -16.76 -9.48 -19.28
C GLY A 44 -16.50 -7.98 -19.07
N GLU A 45 -17.09 -7.37 -18.03
CA GLU A 45 -16.87 -5.97 -17.71
C GLU A 45 -15.45 -5.77 -17.20
N THR A 46 -14.73 -4.84 -17.81
CA THR A 46 -13.45 -4.34 -17.31
C THR A 46 -13.70 -3.23 -16.31
N ILE A 47 -13.34 -3.49 -15.07
CA ILE A 47 -13.27 -2.45 -14.05
C ILE A 47 -11.82 -1.97 -14.08
N ALA A 48 -11.58 -0.71 -14.49
CA ALA A 48 -10.31 -0.09 -14.17
C ALA A 48 -10.15 -0.18 -12.65
N PRO A 49 -9.07 -0.74 -12.10
CA PRO A 49 -8.84 -0.60 -10.68
C PRO A 49 -8.76 0.89 -10.46
N GLU A 50 -9.80 1.47 -9.92
CA GLU A 50 -9.66 2.68 -9.15
C GLU A 50 -8.50 2.34 -8.24
N THR A 51 -7.38 3.00 -8.44
CA THR A 51 -6.18 2.85 -7.63
C THR A 51 -6.65 2.50 -6.24
N CYS A 52 -6.47 1.25 -5.84
CA CYS A 52 -6.90 0.81 -4.51
C CYS A 52 -6.38 1.89 -3.60
N GLN A 53 -7.31 2.66 -3.04
CA GLN A 53 -6.98 3.86 -2.31
C GLN A 53 -6.31 3.45 -1.02
N TYR A 54 -5.07 2.98 -1.12
CA TYR A 54 -4.16 2.91 0.01
C TYR A 54 -3.93 4.31 0.59
N GLU A 55 -4.42 5.36 -0.11
CA GLU A 55 -4.49 6.72 0.40
C GLU A 55 -5.22 6.81 1.74
N HIS A 56 -6.09 5.84 2.06
CA HIS A 56 -6.78 5.79 3.35
C HIS A 56 -6.10 4.92 4.42
N VAL A 57 -5.04 4.21 4.10
CA VAL A 57 -4.32 3.39 5.09
C VAL A 57 -3.66 4.30 6.13
N LEU A 58 -3.03 5.38 5.66
CA LEU A 58 -2.42 6.39 6.53
C LEU A 58 -3.17 7.72 6.40
N SER A 59 -3.33 8.40 7.53
CA SER A 59 -3.86 9.78 7.51
C SER A 59 -2.85 10.74 6.86
N VAL A 60 -3.33 11.89 6.38
CA VAL A 60 -2.47 12.95 5.81
C VAL A 60 -1.33 13.31 6.77
N ARG A 61 -1.62 13.36 8.07
CA ARG A 61 -0.63 13.68 9.10
C ARG A 61 0.40 12.57 9.29
N GLU A 62 -0.02 11.33 9.21
CA GLU A 62 0.88 10.16 9.27
C GLU A 62 1.80 10.10 8.04
N LEU A 63 1.29 10.39 6.85
CA LEU A 63 2.09 10.49 5.63
C LEU A 63 3.13 11.60 5.73
N GLU A 64 2.76 12.76 6.24
CA GLU A 64 3.66 13.89 6.44
C GLU A 64 4.81 13.54 7.40
N ILE A 65 4.49 12.88 8.51
CA ILE A 65 5.47 12.39 9.47
C ILE A 65 6.37 11.33 8.84
N LEU A 66 5.80 10.40 8.09
CA LEU A 66 6.55 9.33 7.43
C LEU A 66 7.55 9.88 6.39
N ARG A 67 7.18 10.91 5.63
CA ARG A 67 8.08 11.63 4.70
C ARG A 67 9.25 12.28 5.44
N LEU A 68 9.01 12.86 6.60
CA LEU A 68 10.07 13.46 7.41
C LEU A 68 11.00 12.40 8.01
N ILE A 69 10.48 11.25 8.39
CA ILE A 69 11.28 10.10 8.85
C ILE A 69 12.15 9.59 7.70
N GLU A 70 11.61 9.47 6.51
CA GLU A 70 12.38 9.07 5.32
C GLU A 70 13.51 10.06 5.02
N GLY A 71 13.28 11.35 5.22
CA GLY A 71 14.28 12.40 5.11
C GLY A 71 15.33 12.40 6.21
N GLY A 72 15.28 11.43 7.15
CA GLY A 72 16.24 11.28 8.24
C GLY A 72 15.96 12.15 9.47
N CYS A 73 14.79 12.79 9.55
CA CYS A 73 14.43 13.64 10.69
C CYS A 73 14.17 12.81 11.96
N MET A 74 14.73 13.23 13.07
CA MET A 74 14.43 12.66 14.37
C MET A 74 13.08 13.13 14.91
N SER A 75 12.49 12.39 15.85
CA SER A 75 11.17 12.76 16.42
C SER A 75 11.14 14.18 16.99
N LYS A 76 12.25 14.66 17.56
CA LYS A 76 12.38 16.03 18.08
C LYS A 76 12.31 17.09 16.97
N GLU A 77 12.96 16.83 15.85
CA GLU A 77 12.94 17.72 14.68
C GLU A 77 11.57 17.74 14.02
N ILE A 78 10.93 16.58 13.91
CA ILE A 78 9.56 16.44 13.40
C ILE A 78 8.59 17.22 14.28
N ALA A 79 8.70 17.08 15.60
CA ALA A 79 7.89 17.82 16.56
C ALA A 79 8.01 19.34 16.38
N SER A 80 9.25 19.83 16.21
CA SER A 80 9.50 21.25 15.97
C SER A 80 8.96 21.75 14.63
N ARG A 81 9.13 20.97 13.56
CA ARG A 81 8.65 21.33 12.22
C ARG A 81 7.13 21.36 12.11
N LEU A 82 6.48 20.44 12.80
CA LEU A 82 5.03 20.28 12.74
C LEU A 82 4.28 21.00 13.88
N PHE A 83 5.00 21.67 14.76
CA PHE A 83 4.47 22.38 15.93
C PHE A 83 3.60 21.50 16.83
N ILE A 84 4.05 20.27 17.08
CA ILE A 84 3.40 19.29 17.96
C ILE A 84 4.40 18.74 18.98
N SER A 85 3.88 18.08 20.02
CA SER A 85 4.75 17.46 21.03
C SER A 85 5.47 16.22 20.49
N ILE A 86 6.62 15.89 21.06
CA ILE A 86 7.38 14.66 20.76
C ILE A 86 6.51 13.43 21.05
N ASN A 87 5.69 13.45 22.10
CA ASN A 87 4.78 12.36 22.44
C ASN A 87 3.74 12.15 21.34
N THR A 88 3.23 13.22 20.75
CA THR A 88 2.30 13.15 19.62
C THR A 88 2.98 12.54 18.39
N VAL A 89 4.22 12.93 18.09
CA VAL A 89 5.01 12.33 17.01
C VAL A 89 5.20 10.83 17.24
N ASN A 90 5.59 10.44 18.45
CA ASN A 90 5.78 9.03 18.79
C ASN A 90 4.49 8.21 18.66
N ARG A 91 3.35 8.79 19.05
CA ARG A 91 2.05 8.16 18.88
C ARG A 91 1.72 7.93 17.40
N HIS A 92 1.95 8.93 16.56
CA HIS A 92 1.76 8.77 15.10
C HIS A 92 2.71 7.73 14.53
N ARG A 93 3.97 7.69 14.97
CA ARG A 93 4.93 6.65 14.55
C ARG A 93 4.42 5.24 14.90
N GLN A 94 3.93 5.03 16.10
CA GLN A 94 3.34 3.76 16.51
C GLN A 94 2.12 3.39 15.65
N ASN A 95 1.23 4.34 15.38
CA ASN A 95 0.07 4.11 14.51
C ASN A 95 0.50 3.72 13.09
N ILE A 96 1.50 4.38 12.52
CA ILE A 96 2.06 4.04 11.21
C ILE A 96 2.58 2.60 11.20
N LEU A 97 3.38 2.23 12.21
CA LEU A 97 3.92 0.87 12.33
C LEU A 97 2.82 -0.19 12.42
N MET A 98 1.78 0.06 13.22
CA MET A 98 0.63 -0.85 13.32
C MET A 98 -0.15 -0.94 12.01
N LYS A 99 -0.43 0.17 11.36
CA LYS A 99 -1.22 0.20 10.11
C LYS A 99 -0.48 -0.47 8.94
N LEU A 100 0.84 -0.28 8.85
CA LEU A 100 1.68 -0.89 7.82
C LEU A 100 2.20 -2.28 8.23
N GLN A 101 1.91 -2.74 9.45
CA GLN A 101 2.44 -3.99 10.00
C GLN A 101 3.99 -4.06 9.91
N ALA A 102 4.65 -2.94 10.12
CA ALA A 102 6.10 -2.79 10.06
C ALA A 102 6.73 -2.95 11.45
N ALA A 103 7.88 -3.59 11.52
CA ALA A 103 8.62 -3.76 12.78
C ALA A 103 9.36 -2.49 13.22
N ASN A 104 9.75 -1.64 12.27
CA ASN A 104 10.47 -0.40 12.52
C ASN A 104 10.18 0.66 11.45
N SER A 105 10.64 1.90 11.69
CA SER A 105 10.39 3.02 10.80
C SER A 105 11.01 2.87 9.41
N MET A 106 12.16 2.20 9.29
CA MET A 106 12.80 1.96 7.99
C MET A 106 11.97 1.01 7.15
N GLU A 107 11.45 -0.04 7.76
CA GLU A 107 10.55 -0.97 7.10
C GLU A 107 9.23 -0.31 6.71
N ALA A 108 8.68 0.54 7.57
CA ALA A 108 7.50 1.34 7.26
C ALA A 108 7.70 2.23 6.02
N CYS A 109 8.85 2.90 5.90
CA CYS A 109 9.19 3.69 4.73
C CYS A 109 9.30 2.82 3.46
N ARG A 110 9.90 1.64 3.57
CA ARG A 110 10.03 0.70 2.46
C ARG A 110 8.67 0.20 1.98
N ILE A 111 7.79 -0.17 2.91
CA ILE A 111 6.43 -0.61 2.60
C ILE A 111 5.64 0.53 1.96
N ALA A 112 5.70 1.73 2.53
CA ALA A 112 5.01 2.90 1.99
C ALA A 112 5.47 3.25 0.56
N LYS A 113 6.76 3.09 0.25
CA LYS A 113 7.28 3.24 -1.12
C LYS A 113 6.73 2.17 -2.06
N SER A 114 6.66 0.92 -1.63
CA SER A 114 6.10 -0.17 -2.45
C SER A 114 4.62 0.01 -2.74
N LEU A 115 3.89 0.71 -1.86
CA LEU A 115 2.48 1.06 -2.00
C LEU A 115 2.25 2.42 -2.71
N ASN A 116 3.32 3.09 -3.18
CA ASN A 116 3.27 4.42 -3.77
C ASN A 116 2.66 5.52 -2.85
N LEU A 117 2.82 5.37 -1.54
CA LEU A 117 2.39 6.37 -0.55
C LEU A 117 3.42 7.48 -0.32
N LEU A 118 4.67 7.21 -0.64
CA LEU A 118 5.79 8.14 -0.56
C LEU A 118 6.35 8.47 -1.92
#